data_a2fb6cb42173289727aa77d036f97714
#
_entry.id   a2fb6cb42173289727aa77d036f97714
#
_cell.length_a   1.000
_cell.length_b   1.000
_cell.length_c   1.000
_cell.angle_alpha   90.00
_cell.angle_beta   90.00
_cell.angle_gamma   90.00
#
_symmetry.space_group_name_H-M   'P 1'
#
loop_
_entity.id
_entity.type
_entity.pdbx_description
1 polymer ?
#
loop_
_entity_poly.entity_id
_entity_poly.type
_entity_poly.pdbx_seq_one_letter_code
_entity_poly.pdbx_strand_id
1 'polypeptide(L)'
;RFGNQMFQYAATRGIAAAKGYKFAIPDGPKSDAEFEDEENQHKLFMAFKMSGTLSVYDLNAPYKQEGSFRFDQDLFDNCPDEVNLYGYFQSEKYFKHIEKEIREDFEFRDDVKKLCKDIWKEIVTDEGYTEAIGLHVRRTDHLIKPTFHPVLPISYYEEALGRLPKDIPVFVFTDDPSWAFGHPFFESDRFFISESDNIHDMCLMSMCNYNIIANSTFSWWGAWLAGHDRVIAPKLWFGPDGEDPTDIYIDRWEYLDV
;
A
#
# COMPACT_ATOMS: atom_id res chain seq x y z
N ARG A 1 7.84 6.97 1.95
CA ARG A 1 7.66 5.62 1.40
C ARG A 1 6.42 5.55 0.53
N PHE A 2 6.41 4.65 -0.47
CA PHE A 2 5.40 4.61 -1.54
C PHE A 2 3.95 4.54 -1.02
N GLY A 3 3.60 3.58 -0.16
CA GLY A 3 2.24 3.48 0.39
C GLY A 3 1.79 4.71 1.19
N ASN A 4 2.71 5.38 1.90
CA ASN A 4 2.38 6.63 2.59
C ASN A 4 2.10 7.78 1.61
N GLN A 5 2.86 7.85 0.51
CA GLN A 5 2.60 8.85 -0.55
C GLN A 5 1.21 8.65 -1.16
N MET A 6 0.76 7.41 -1.33
CA MET A 6 -0.59 7.10 -1.82
C MET A 6 -1.67 7.59 -0.85
N PHE A 7 -1.51 7.37 0.45
CA PHE A 7 -2.44 7.89 1.46
C PHE A 7 -2.48 9.42 1.48
N GLN A 8 -1.32 10.06 1.45
CA GLN A 8 -1.22 11.53 1.41
C GLN A 8 -1.89 12.11 0.17
N TYR A 9 -1.68 11.50 -1.00
CA TYR A 9 -2.36 11.87 -2.23
C TYR A 9 -3.88 11.71 -2.12
N ALA A 10 -4.34 10.51 -1.75
CA ALA A 10 -5.75 10.18 -1.70
C ALA A 10 -6.52 11.05 -0.69
N ALA A 11 -5.93 11.32 0.47
CA ALA A 11 -6.51 12.21 1.47
C ALA A 11 -6.58 13.67 0.99
N THR A 12 -5.50 14.19 0.39
CA THR A 12 -5.49 15.54 -0.18
C THR A 12 -6.57 15.71 -1.23
N ARG A 13 -6.68 14.75 -2.17
CA ARG A 13 -7.72 14.74 -3.20
C ARG A 13 -9.12 14.61 -2.60
N GLY A 14 -9.29 13.75 -1.58
CA GLY A 14 -10.57 13.55 -0.91
C GLY A 14 -11.06 14.78 -0.17
N ILE A 15 -10.19 15.42 0.62
CA ILE A 15 -10.50 16.69 1.31
C ILE A 15 -10.85 17.77 0.27
N ALA A 16 -10.04 17.92 -0.77
CA ALA A 16 -10.30 18.90 -1.83
C ALA A 16 -11.65 18.65 -2.52
N ALA A 17 -11.97 17.39 -2.86
CA ALA A 17 -13.24 17.03 -3.48
C ALA A 17 -14.43 17.34 -2.57
N ALA A 18 -14.35 17.01 -1.27
CA ALA A 18 -15.41 17.30 -0.30
C ALA A 18 -15.69 18.80 -0.14
N LYS A 19 -14.67 19.64 -0.39
CA LYS A 19 -14.74 21.10 -0.25
C LYS A 19 -14.98 21.83 -1.59
N GLY A 20 -14.89 21.16 -2.72
CA GLY A 20 -14.90 21.78 -4.03
C GLY A 20 -13.63 22.57 -4.35
N TYR A 21 -12.52 22.26 -3.69
CA TYR A 21 -11.21 22.87 -3.90
C TYR A 21 -10.45 22.20 -5.05
N LYS A 22 -9.49 22.92 -5.60
CA LYS A 22 -8.43 22.33 -6.42
C LYS A 22 -7.36 21.77 -5.48
N PHE A 23 -6.58 20.81 -5.99
CA PHE A 23 -5.45 20.27 -5.23
C PHE A 23 -4.22 20.19 -6.13
N ALA A 24 -3.06 20.19 -5.49
CA ALA A 24 -1.78 20.00 -6.14
C ALA A 24 -0.90 19.09 -5.31
N ILE A 25 -0.03 18.35 -5.98
CA ILE A 25 1.03 17.57 -5.34
C ILE A 25 2.36 17.90 -6.04
N PRO A 26 3.51 17.72 -5.36
CA PRO A 26 4.81 17.84 -6.02
C PRO A 26 4.92 16.85 -7.18
N ASP A 27 5.38 17.31 -8.35
CA ASP A 27 5.50 16.51 -9.56
C ASP A 27 6.88 15.85 -9.75
N GLY A 28 7.62 15.67 -8.68
CA GLY A 28 8.92 14.98 -8.69
C GLY A 28 9.90 15.54 -7.66
N PRO A 29 11.12 14.99 -7.60
CA PRO A 29 12.16 15.48 -6.71
C PRO A 29 12.56 16.91 -7.08
N LYS A 30 12.59 17.80 -6.07
CA LYS A 30 12.89 19.24 -6.27
C LYS A 30 14.37 19.57 -6.48
N SER A 31 15.27 18.66 -6.21
CA SER A 31 16.69 18.78 -6.52
C SER A 31 17.38 17.42 -6.42
N ASP A 32 18.41 17.24 -7.20
CA ASP A 32 19.27 16.03 -7.21
C ASP A 32 20.01 15.79 -5.88
N ALA A 33 19.94 16.72 -4.94
CA ALA A 33 20.75 16.71 -3.72
C ALA A 33 20.02 16.21 -2.45
N GLU A 34 18.69 16.11 -2.43
CA GLU A 34 17.94 15.76 -1.21
C GLU A 34 17.38 14.33 -1.17
N PHE A 35 17.45 13.59 -2.26
CA PHE A 35 16.87 12.26 -2.36
C PHE A 35 17.85 11.22 -2.96
N GLU A 36 19.01 11.07 -2.32
CA GLU A 36 19.89 9.92 -2.59
C GLU A 36 19.29 8.60 -2.09
N ASP A 37 18.18 8.64 -1.35
CA ASP A 37 17.51 7.48 -0.81
C ASP A 37 16.34 7.07 -1.74
N GLU A 38 16.49 5.95 -2.45
CA GLU A 38 15.47 5.37 -3.34
C GLU A 38 14.10 5.19 -2.63
N GLU A 39 14.09 5.04 -1.30
CA GLU A 39 12.86 4.91 -0.51
C GLU A 39 12.01 6.18 -0.49
N ASN A 40 12.60 7.36 -0.70
CA ASN A 40 11.94 8.66 -0.61
C ASN A 40 11.59 9.30 -1.96
N GLN A 41 11.89 8.65 -3.08
CA GLN A 41 11.49 9.16 -4.40
C GLN A 41 9.98 9.22 -4.54
N HIS A 42 9.49 10.24 -5.27
CA HIS A 42 8.07 10.35 -5.63
C HIS A 42 7.69 9.30 -6.66
N LYS A 43 7.28 8.12 -6.18
CA LYS A 43 6.99 6.96 -7.02
C LYS A 43 5.59 7.00 -7.67
N LEU A 44 4.71 7.92 -7.24
CA LEU A 44 3.34 7.99 -7.76
C LEU A 44 3.29 8.15 -9.28
N PHE A 45 4.04 9.12 -9.83
CA PHE A 45 4.07 9.36 -11.29
C PHE A 45 4.83 8.28 -12.08
N MET A 46 5.69 7.52 -11.41
CA MET A 46 6.36 6.37 -12.02
C MET A 46 5.43 5.15 -12.10
N ALA A 47 4.55 4.99 -11.12
CA ALA A 47 3.65 3.86 -11.00
C ALA A 47 2.33 4.05 -11.76
N PHE A 48 1.73 5.24 -11.65
CA PHE A 48 0.34 5.50 -12.01
C PHE A 48 0.18 6.57 -13.10
N LYS A 49 -0.99 6.56 -13.75
CA LYS A 49 -1.35 7.56 -14.76
C LYS A 49 -1.68 8.92 -14.16
N MET A 50 -2.10 8.97 -12.91
CA MET A 50 -2.34 10.18 -12.12
C MET A 50 -3.22 11.21 -12.83
N SER A 51 -4.38 10.77 -13.34
CA SER A 51 -5.33 11.66 -14.01
C SER A 51 -5.95 12.64 -13.01
N GLY A 52 -6.03 13.91 -13.37
CA GLY A 52 -6.69 14.94 -12.55
C GLY A 52 -5.80 15.65 -11.53
N THR A 53 -4.50 15.38 -11.50
CA THR A 53 -3.54 16.11 -10.66
C THR A 53 -3.11 17.43 -11.26
N LEU A 54 -2.84 18.42 -10.41
CA LEU A 54 -2.17 19.67 -10.79
C LEU A 54 -0.71 19.60 -10.35
N SER A 55 0.20 19.96 -11.23
CA SER A 55 1.64 19.95 -10.95
C SER A 55 2.15 21.19 -10.21
N VAL A 56 1.34 22.23 -10.11
CA VAL A 56 1.71 23.50 -9.48
C VAL A 56 1.29 23.48 -8.02
N TYR A 57 2.26 23.68 -7.13
CA TYR A 57 2.01 23.70 -5.70
C TYR A 57 2.88 24.78 -5.01
N ASP A 58 2.29 25.50 -4.04
CA ASP A 58 2.97 26.56 -3.28
C ASP A 58 3.51 26.03 -1.96
N LEU A 59 4.83 25.89 -1.89
CA LEU A 59 5.55 25.51 -0.66
C LEU A 59 5.41 26.49 0.49
N ASN A 60 5.06 27.76 0.20
CA ASN A 60 4.94 28.80 1.23
C ASN A 60 3.52 28.89 1.83
N ALA A 61 2.57 28.11 1.31
CA ALA A 61 1.24 28.04 1.89
C ALA A 61 1.30 27.55 3.36
N PRO A 62 0.38 28.01 4.23
CA PRO A 62 0.31 27.54 5.61
C PRO A 62 0.14 26.03 5.69
N TYR A 63 0.65 25.43 6.77
CA TYR A 63 0.48 23.99 7.01
C TYR A 63 -0.76 23.73 7.86
N LYS A 64 -1.51 22.70 7.49
CA LYS A 64 -2.48 22.03 8.34
C LYS A 64 -1.96 20.63 8.65
N GLN A 65 -1.79 20.34 9.94
CA GLN A 65 -1.30 19.05 10.40
C GLN A 65 -2.46 18.17 10.83
N GLU A 66 -2.40 16.88 10.48
CA GLU A 66 -3.25 15.84 11.04
C GLU A 66 -3.05 15.75 12.55
N GLY A 67 -4.16 15.74 13.32
CA GLY A 67 -4.11 15.84 14.78
C GLY A 67 -3.62 14.58 15.48
N SER A 68 -3.82 13.40 14.86
CA SER A 68 -3.40 12.09 15.36
C SER A 68 -3.31 11.10 14.19
N PHE A 69 -2.95 9.86 14.47
CA PHE A 69 -2.96 8.79 13.46
C PHE A 69 -4.37 8.32 13.06
N ARG A 70 -5.39 8.75 13.78
CA ARG A 70 -6.80 8.49 13.48
C ARG A 70 -7.32 9.46 12.44
N PHE A 71 -8.44 9.09 11.81
CA PHE A 71 -9.17 10.01 10.93
C PHE A 71 -9.55 11.30 11.68
N ASP A 72 -9.07 12.43 11.19
CA ASP A 72 -9.33 13.75 11.76
C ASP A 72 -10.58 14.34 11.10
N GLN A 73 -11.71 14.18 11.78
CA GLN A 73 -13.01 14.68 11.30
C GLN A 73 -13.03 16.20 11.20
N ASP A 74 -12.38 16.91 12.15
CA ASP A 74 -12.36 18.37 12.13
C ASP A 74 -11.53 18.89 10.95
N LEU A 75 -10.36 18.30 10.72
CA LEU A 75 -9.56 18.61 9.53
C LEU A 75 -10.34 18.33 8.24
N PHE A 76 -11.05 17.20 8.16
CA PHE A 76 -11.82 16.84 6.98
C PHE A 76 -12.97 17.83 6.72
N ASP A 77 -13.70 18.22 7.78
CA ASP A 77 -14.87 19.10 7.69
C ASP A 77 -14.51 20.58 7.55
N ASN A 78 -13.41 21.02 8.15
CA ASN A 78 -13.06 22.42 8.33
C ASN A 78 -11.71 22.82 7.69
N CYS A 79 -11.12 21.93 6.83
CA CYS A 79 -9.88 22.28 6.14
C CYS A 79 -10.04 23.58 5.33
N PRO A 80 -9.23 24.62 5.56
CA PRO A 80 -9.27 25.83 4.75
C PRO A 80 -8.66 25.56 3.35
N ASP A 81 -8.98 26.45 2.41
CA ASP A 81 -8.32 26.46 1.10
C ASP A 81 -6.87 26.97 1.21
N GLU A 82 -6.08 26.73 0.16
CA GLU A 82 -4.69 27.23 0.04
C GLU A 82 -3.77 26.87 1.21
N VAL A 83 -3.84 25.60 1.67
CA VAL A 83 -2.97 25.06 2.72
C VAL A 83 -2.20 23.84 2.25
N ASN A 84 -1.03 23.62 2.84
CA ASN A 84 -0.30 22.36 2.72
C ASN A 84 -0.75 21.38 3.82
N LEU A 85 -1.05 20.15 3.47
CA LEU A 85 -1.37 19.09 4.43
C LEU A 85 -0.10 18.38 4.88
N TYR A 86 0.02 18.15 6.19
CA TYR A 86 1.14 17.44 6.80
C TYR A 86 0.62 16.33 7.71
N GLY A 87 0.91 15.08 7.39
CA GLY A 87 0.46 13.91 8.12
C GLY A 87 0.63 12.64 7.32
N TYR A 88 0.18 11.53 7.88
CA TYR A 88 0.16 10.22 7.22
C TYR A 88 -1.17 9.91 6.56
N PHE A 89 -2.29 10.37 7.12
CA PHE A 89 -3.66 10.24 6.61
C PHE A 89 -4.07 8.79 6.31
N GLN A 90 -3.65 7.85 7.14
CA GLN A 90 -3.78 6.41 6.89
C GLN A 90 -5.19 5.91 7.23
N SER A 91 -6.20 6.46 6.56
CA SER A 91 -7.58 6.00 6.65
C SER A 91 -8.32 6.19 5.32
N GLU A 92 -9.08 5.17 4.88
CA GLU A 92 -9.93 5.31 3.68
C GLU A 92 -11.05 6.36 3.88
N LYS A 93 -11.35 6.76 5.12
CA LYS A 93 -12.39 7.75 5.42
C LYS A 93 -12.15 9.10 4.77
N TYR A 94 -10.87 9.45 4.53
CA TYR A 94 -10.51 10.69 3.83
C TYR A 94 -10.94 10.69 2.36
N PHE A 95 -11.06 9.54 1.70
CA PHE A 95 -11.27 9.46 0.25
C PHE A 95 -12.34 8.45 -0.20
N LYS A 96 -13.02 7.76 0.72
CA LYS A 96 -14.04 6.75 0.40
C LYS A 96 -15.18 7.31 -0.47
N HIS A 97 -15.54 8.56 -0.29
CA HIS A 97 -16.59 9.25 -1.06
C HIS A 97 -16.21 9.52 -2.53
N ILE A 98 -14.92 9.41 -2.86
CA ILE A 98 -14.37 9.51 -4.23
C ILE A 98 -13.55 8.27 -4.58
N GLU A 99 -13.94 7.09 -4.08
CA GLU A 99 -13.18 5.84 -4.31
C GLU A 99 -12.94 5.57 -5.80
N LYS A 100 -13.93 5.85 -6.64
CA LYS A 100 -13.83 5.64 -8.08
C LYS A 100 -12.72 6.49 -8.69
N GLU A 101 -12.68 7.76 -8.35
CA GLU A 101 -11.67 8.71 -8.85
C GLU A 101 -10.27 8.34 -8.36
N ILE A 102 -10.14 7.87 -7.12
CA ILE A 102 -8.85 7.40 -6.61
C ILE A 102 -8.39 6.14 -7.35
N ARG A 103 -9.30 5.21 -7.70
CA ARG A 103 -8.96 4.04 -8.53
C ARG A 103 -8.54 4.43 -9.94
N GLU A 104 -9.17 5.44 -10.53
CA GLU A 104 -8.81 5.98 -11.84
C GLU A 104 -7.42 6.64 -11.81
N ASP A 105 -7.11 7.42 -10.77
CA ASP A 105 -5.80 8.05 -10.59
C ASP A 105 -4.69 7.02 -10.37
N PHE A 106 -4.97 5.97 -9.60
CA PHE A 106 -4.04 4.88 -9.34
C PHE A 106 -4.12 3.74 -10.36
N GLU A 107 -4.60 4.04 -11.58
CA GLU A 107 -4.42 3.11 -12.69
C GLU A 107 -2.93 3.01 -13.04
N PHE A 108 -2.36 1.82 -12.92
CA PHE A 108 -0.96 1.60 -13.27
C PHE A 108 -0.67 1.98 -14.72
N ARG A 109 0.50 2.51 -14.96
CA ARG A 109 1.01 2.81 -16.30
C ARG A 109 1.05 1.54 -17.17
N ASP A 110 0.95 1.73 -18.48
CA ASP A 110 0.84 0.58 -19.40
C ASP A 110 2.13 -0.24 -19.48
N ASP A 111 3.30 0.39 -19.30
CA ASP A 111 4.59 -0.29 -19.20
C ASP A 111 4.68 -1.18 -17.95
N VAL A 112 4.26 -0.68 -16.79
CA VAL A 112 4.16 -1.44 -15.53
C VAL A 112 3.21 -2.64 -15.69
N LYS A 113 1.99 -2.38 -16.19
CA LYS A 113 0.99 -3.44 -16.41
C LYS A 113 1.47 -4.51 -17.37
N LYS A 114 2.23 -4.14 -18.39
CA LYS A 114 2.73 -5.10 -19.38
C LYS A 114 3.65 -6.11 -18.71
N LEU A 115 4.67 -5.66 -17.98
CA LEU A 115 5.60 -6.57 -17.29
C LEU A 115 4.87 -7.46 -16.27
N CYS A 116 3.97 -6.90 -15.49
CA CYS A 116 3.19 -7.69 -14.52
C CYS A 116 2.31 -8.75 -15.18
N LYS A 117 1.72 -8.46 -16.36
CA LYS A 117 0.96 -9.43 -17.14
C LYS A 117 1.84 -10.55 -17.71
N ASP A 118 3.07 -10.22 -18.11
CA ASP A 118 4.02 -11.23 -18.62
C ASP A 118 4.43 -12.17 -17.46
N ILE A 119 4.75 -11.66 -16.28
CA ILE A 119 5.04 -12.45 -15.06
C ILE A 119 3.82 -13.30 -14.66
N TRP A 120 2.63 -12.68 -14.63
CA TRP A 120 1.39 -13.39 -14.31
C TRP A 120 1.13 -14.56 -15.29
N LYS A 121 1.34 -14.31 -16.57
CA LYS A 121 1.17 -15.32 -17.59
C LYS A 121 2.09 -16.51 -17.35
N GLU A 122 3.36 -16.28 -17.10
CA GLU A 122 4.37 -17.31 -16.86
C GLU A 122 4.03 -18.15 -15.61
N ILE A 123 3.72 -17.53 -14.48
CA ILE A 123 3.58 -18.21 -13.18
C ILE A 123 2.17 -18.78 -12.99
N VAL A 124 1.14 -18.16 -13.54
CA VAL A 124 -0.25 -18.53 -13.29
C VAL A 124 -0.88 -19.18 -14.51
N THR A 125 -0.91 -18.48 -15.65
CA THR A 125 -1.69 -18.92 -16.80
C THR A 125 -1.04 -20.10 -17.54
N ASP A 126 0.26 -20.03 -17.80
CA ASP A 126 0.97 -21.07 -18.54
C ASP A 126 1.10 -22.36 -17.71
N GLU A 127 1.09 -22.27 -16.38
CA GLU A 127 1.03 -23.40 -15.45
C GLU A 127 -0.41 -23.94 -15.24
N GLY A 128 -1.41 -23.36 -15.92
CA GLY A 128 -2.80 -23.82 -15.89
C GLY A 128 -3.63 -23.32 -14.72
N TYR A 129 -3.13 -22.34 -13.95
CA TYR A 129 -3.89 -21.69 -12.89
C TYR A 129 -4.70 -20.51 -13.44
N THR A 130 -5.74 -20.12 -12.68
CA THR A 130 -6.59 -18.95 -12.96
C THR A 130 -6.59 -17.96 -11.82
N GLU A 131 -6.08 -18.35 -10.66
CA GLU A 131 -6.06 -17.57 -9.44
C GLU A 131 -4.68 -17.67 -8.77
N ALA A 132 -4.33 -16.65 -8.00
CA ALA A 132 -3.13 -16.64 -7.17
C ALA A 132 -3.38 -15.89 -5.86
N ILE A 133 -2.54 -16.17 -4.85
CA ILE A 133 -2.49 -15.47 -3.56
C ILE A 133 -1.32 -14.50 -3.60
N GLY A 134 -1.55 -13.24 -3.20
CA GLY A 134 -0.50 -12.30 -2.86
C GLY A 134 -0.23 -12.32 -1.36
N LEU A 135 0.99 -12.61 -0.95
CA LEU A 135 1.43 -12.65 0.45
C LEU A 135 2.55 -11.64 0.64
N HIS A 136 2.34 -10.66 1.51
CA HIS A 136 3.34 -9.64 1.81
C HIS A 136 3.97 -9.86 3.19
N VAL A 137 5.31 -9.86 3.23
CA VAL A 137 6.10 -9.95 4.45
C VAL A 137 6.93 -8.69 4.61
N ARG A 138 6.77 -7.97 5.73
CA ARG A 138 7.56 -6.78 6.06
C ARG A 138 8.52 -7.08 7.19
N ARG A 139 9.83 -6.79 6.99
CA ARG A 139 10.88 -7.17 7.94
C ARG A 139 11.89 -6.07 8.24
N THR A 140 12.57 -5.54 7.24
CA THR A 140 13.83 -4.78 7.40
C THR A 140 13.79 -3.68 8.46
N ASP A 141 12.97 -2.65 8.27
CA ASP A 141 12.82 -1.55 9.22
C ASP A 141 12.01 -1.94 10.48
N HIS A 142 11.14 -2.95 10.37
CA HIS A 142 10.41 -3.49 11.51
C HIS A 142 11.34 -4.19 12.52
N LEU A 143 12.42 -4.82 12.04
CA LEU A 143 13.46 -5.39 12.92
C LEU A 143 14.22 -4.30 13.71
N ILE A 144 14.28 -3.07 13.19
CA ILE A 144 14.96 -1.95 13.86
C ILE A 144 14.09 -1.32 14.97
N LYS A 145 12.76 -1.34 14.79
CA LYS A 145 11.80 -0.71 15.74
C LYS A 145 10.67 -1.68 16.11
N PRO A 146 10.97 -2.84 16.69
CA PRO A 146 9.99 -3.90 16.87
C PRO A 146 8.87 -3.55 17.88
N THR A 147 9.09 -2.62 18.79
CA THR A 147 8.07 -2.14 19.74
C THR A 147 7.10 -1.15 19.11
N PHE A 148 7.48 -0.51 18.02
CA PHE A 148 6.61 0.39 17.25
C PHE A 148 6.00 -0.34 16.04
N HIS A 149 6.83 -1.03 15.24
CA HIS A 149 6.44 -1.82 14.09
C HIS A 149 6.82 -3.28 14.30
N PRO A 150 5.95 -4.13 14.87
CA PRO A 150 6.27 -5.53 15.09
C PRO A 150 6.42 -6.28 13.76
N VAL A 151 7.42 -7.17 13.71
CA VAL A 151 7.49 -8.17 12.64
C VAL A 151 6.46 -9.25 12.93
N LEU A 152 5.61 -9.55 11.96
CA LEU A 152 4.61 -10.60 12.12
C LEU A 152 5.28 -11.99 12.14
N PRO A 153 4.86 -12.90 13.05
CA PRO A 153 5.41 -14.24 13.12
C PRO A 153 4.94 -15.10 11.93
N ILE A 154 5.69 -16.15 11.63
CA ILE A 154 5.33 -17.10 10.56
C ILE A 154 3.96 -17.74 10.81
N SER A 155 3.60 -17.99 12.07
CA SER A 155 2.28 -18.53 12.44
C SER A 155 1.11 -17.74 11.93
N TYR A 156 1.23 -16.41 11.81
CA TYR A 156 0.21 -15.56 11.18
C TYR A 156 0.01 -15.94 9.72
N TYR A 157 1.09 -16.10 8.97
CA TYR A 157 1.04 -16.47 7.54
C TYR A 157 0.57 -17.90 7.34
N GLU A 158 0.95 -18.82 8.22
CA GLU A 158 0.47 -20.21 8.23
C GLU A 158 -1.03 -20.27 8.43
N GLU A 159 -1.55 -19.55 9.44
CA GLU A 159 -2.98 -19.49 9.71
C GLU A 159 -3.75 -18.85 8.55
N ALA A 160 -3.26 -17.73 8.02
CA ALA A 160 -3.87 -17.04 6.88
C ALA A 160 -3.93 -17.94 5.63
N LEU A 161 -2.82 -18.58 5.27
CA LEU A 161 -2.79 -19.53 4.15
C LEU A 161 -3.67 -20.75 4.38
N GLY A 162 -3.82 -21.18 5.64
CA GLY A 162 -4.71 -22.29 6.00
C GLY A 162 -6.20 -22.03 5.69
N ARG A 163 -6.60 -20.77 5.52
CA ARG A 163 -7.98 -20.33 5.19
C ARG A 163 -8.23 -20.15 3.70
N LEU A 164 -7.18 -20.26 2.87
CA LEU A 164 -7.21 -20.01 1.44
C LEU A 164 -6.99 -21.29 0.62
N PRO A 165 -7.27 -21.29 -0.70
CA PRO A 165 -7.02 -22.44 -1.56
C PRO A 165 -5.55 -22.91 -1.49
N LYS A 166 -5.34 -24.24 -1.39
CA LYS A 166 -4.01 -24.81 -1.16
C LYS A 166 -3.24 -25.09 -2.46
N ASP A 167 -3.96 -25.24 -3.57
CA ASP A 167 -3.42 -25.73 -4.84
C ASP A 167 -3.25 -24.62 -5.88
N ILE A 168 -3.05 -23.39 -5.44
CA ILE A 168 -2.78 -22.23 -6.31
C ILE A 168 -1.47 -21.55 -5.93
N PRO A 169 -0.81 -20.85 -6.88
CA PRO A 169 0.46 -20.19 -6.62
C PRO A 169 0.33 -19.04 -5.60
N VAL A 170 1.42 -18.80 -4.89
CA VAL A 170 1.55 -17.72 -3.90
C VAL A 170 2.70 -16.82 -4.30
N PHE A 171 2.41 -15.58 -4.71
CA PHE A 171 3.41 -14.54 -4.86
C PHE A 171 3.81 -14.02 -3.48
N VAL A 172 5.08 -14.09 -3.16
CA VAL A 172 5.65 -13.58 -1.92
C VAL A 172 6.34 -12.25 -2.19
N PHE A 173 5.77 -11.17 -1.68
CA PHE A 173 6.32 -9.82 -1.75
C PHE A 173 7.02 -9.50 -0.43
N THR A 174 8.27 -9.08 -0.46
CA THR A 174 9.02 -8.79 0.75
C THR A 174 10.14 -7.78 0.52
N ASP A 175 10.47 -7.01 1.55
CA ASP A 175 11.63 -6.14 1.59
C ASP A 175 12.93 -6.86 2.00
N ASP A 176 12.85 -8.20 2.24
CA ASP A 176 13.97 -9.06 2.62
C ASP A 176 13.93 -10.39 1.81
N PRO A 177 14.13 -10.34 0.46
CA PRO A 177 14.04 -11.54 -0.36
C PRO A 177 15.09 -12.60 0.01
N SER A 178 16.29 -12.19 0.43
CA SER A 178 17.33 -13.12 0.85
C SER A 178 16.91 -13.97 2.05
N TRP A 179 16.21 -13.37 3.00
CA TRP A 179 15.64 -14.10 4.13
C TRP A 179 14.54 -15.06 3.65
N ALA A 180 13.66 -14.62 2.77
CA ALA A 180 12.56 -15.46 2.29
C ALA A 180 13.09 -16.69 1.51
N PHE A 181 14.07 -16.52 0.64
CA PHE A 181 14.72 -17.64 -0.07
C PHE A 181 15.38 -18.67 0.86
N GLY A 182 15.87 -18.24 2.01
CA GLY A 182 16.50 -19.13 3.00
C GLY A 182 15.55 -19.69 4.06
N HIS A 183 14.26 -19.32 4.03
CA HIS A 183 13.35 -19.72 5.10
C HIS A 183 12.52 -20.95 4.74
N PRO A 184 12.51 -22.04 5.56
CA PRO A 184 11.83 -23.30 5.26
C PRO A 184 10.34 -23.17 4.93
N PHE A 185 9.67 -22.16 5.44
CA PHE A 185 8.25 -21.90 5.15
C PHE A 185 7.97 -21.69 3.66
N PHE A 186 8.93 -21.16 2.91
CA PHE A 186 8.79 -20.83 1.50
C PHE A 186 9.45 -21.84 0.54
N GLU A 187 9.89 -23.00 1.03
CA GLU A 187 10.58 -24.04 0.20
C GLU A 187 9.68 -24.74 -0.82
N SER A 188 8.35 -24.69 -0.64
CA SER A 188 7.41 -25.34 -1.58
C SER A 188 7.37 -24.62 -2.92
N ASP A 189 7.31 -25.36 -4.00
CA ASP A 189 7.24 -24.89 -5.40
C ASP A 189 6.05 -23.97 -5.70
N ARG A 190 5.07 -23.90 -4.79
CA ARG A 190 3.94 -22.96 -4.91
C ARG A 190 4.31 -21.51 -4.58
N PHE A 191 5.43 -21.25 -3.92
CA PHE A 191 5.86 -19.92 -3.52
C PHE A 191 6.80 -19.31 -4.56
N PHE A 192 6.40 -18.15 -5.07
CA PHE A 192 7.18 -17.36 -6.02
C PHE A 192 7.62 -16.07 -5.31
N ILE A 193 8.85 -16.04 -4.81
CA ILE A 193 9.42 -14.87 -4.14
C ILE A 193 9.75 -13.85 -5.21
N SER A 194 9.12 -12.66 -5.11
CA SER A 194 9.36 -11.57 -6.05
C SER A 194 10.73 -10.94 -5.81
N GLU A 195 11.45 -10.72 -6.90
CA GLU A 195 12.69 -9.92 -6.97
C GLU A 195 12.46 -8.62 -7.77
N SER A 196 11.20 -8.26 -8.00
CA SER A 196 10.83 -7.04 -8.70
C SER A 196 10.97 -5.80 -7.80
N ASP A 197 10.90 -4.62 -8.39
CA ASP A 197 10.78 -3.41 -7.60
C ASP A 197 9.38 -3.24 -6.98
N ASN A 198 9.26 -2.33 -6.04
CA ASN A 198 8.03 -2.13 -5.28
C ASN A 198 6.84 -1.61 -6.12
N ILE A 199 7.06 -1.05 -7.31
CA ILE A 199 5.97 -0.63 -8.21
C ILE A 199 5.34 -1.87 -8.87
N HIS A 200 6.19 -2.75 -9.41
CA HIS A 200 5.75 -4.00 -10.02
C HIS A 200 5.16 -4.96 -8.99
N ASP A 201 5.75 -5.04 -7.79
CA ASP A 201 5.21 -5.83 -6.67
C ASP A 201 3.80 -5.39 -6.29
N MET A 202 3.55 -4.07 -6.18
CA MET A 202 2.20 -3.56 -5.88
C MET A 202 1.22 -3.85 -7.02
N CYS A 203 1.65 -3.74 -8.27
CA CYS A 203 0.85 -4.08 -9.43
C CYS A 203 0.49 -5.58 -9.44
N LEU A 204 1.46 -6.47 -9.25
CA LEU A 204 1.23 -7.91 -9.14
C LEU A 204 0.30 -8.25 -7.97
N MET A 205 0.52 -7.63 -6.81
CA MET A 205 -0.33 -7.80 -5.63
C MET A 205 -1.79 -7.40 -5.92
N SER A 206 -2.00 -6.32 -6.69
CA SER A 206 -3.33 -5.89 -7.11
C SER A 206 -4.02 -6.82 -8.12
N MET A 207 -3.27 -7.72 -8.79
CA MET A 207 -3.81 -8.73 -9.70
C MET A 207 -4.19 -10.02 -8.98
N CYS A 208 -3.70 -10.25 -7.75
CA CYS A 208 -3.98 -11.46 -6.99
C CYS A 208 -5.46 -11.54 -6.58
N ASN A 209 -5.98 -12.77 -6.52
CA ASN A 209 -7.39 -13.04 -6.19
C ASN A 209 -7.64 -13.11 -4.68
N TYR A 210 -6.59 -13.29 -3.91
CA TYR A 210 -6.54 -13.30 -2.45
C TYR A 210 -5.31 -12.54 -1.99
N ASN A 211 -5.42 -11.78 -0.90
CA ASN A 211 -4.28 -11.05 -0.35
C ASN A 211 -4.11 -11.34 1.14
N ILE A 212 -2.90 -11.72 1.55
CA ILE A 212 -2.46 -11.79 2.94
C ILE A 212 -1.49 -10.62 3.14
N ILE A 213 -1.90 -9.62 3.91
CA ILE A 213 -1.11 -8.40 4.08
C ILE A 213 -0.35 -8.39 5.40
N ALA A 214 0.80 -7.72 5.39
CA ALA A 214 1.49 -7.34 6.62
C ALA A 214 0.92 -6.01 7.17
N ASN A 215 1.37 -5.60 8.36
CA ASN A 215 1.13 -4.29 8.96
C ASN A 215 1.94 -3.20 8.23
N SER A 216 1.61 -3.00 6.95
CA SER A 216 2.32 -2.11 6.04
C SER A 216 1.36 -1.40 5.09
N THR A 217 1.51 -0.08 4.95
CA THR A 217 0.75 0.72 3.98
C THR A 217 0.97 0.27 2.53
N PHE A 218 2.10 -0.35 2.23
CA PHE A 218 2.38 -0.93 0.93
C PHE A 218 1.36 -2.04 0.58
N SER A 219 1.27 -3.06 1.41
CA SER A 219 0.36 -4.17 1.17
C SER A 219 -1.11 -3.80 1.39
N TRP A 220 -1.39 -2.82 2.24
CA TRP A 220 -2.72 -2.24 2.37
C TRP A 220 -3.21 -1.72 1.01
N TRP A 221 -2.39 -0.92 0.32
CA TRP A 221 -2.73 -0.40 -1.00
C TRP A 221 -2.78 -1.47 -2.08
N GLY A 222 -1.85 -2.43 -2.08
CA GLY A 222 -1.90 -3.55 -3.03
C GLY A 222 -3.23 -4.32 -2.94
N ALA A 223 -3.68 -4.62 -1.73
CA ALA A 223 -4.96 -5.28 -1.48
C ALA A 223 -6.17 -4.37 -1.78
N TRP A 224 -6.10 -3.07 -1.45
CA TRP A 224 -7.17 -2.13 -1.76
C TRP A 224 -7.36 -1.97 -3.28
N LEU A 225 -6.27 -1.90 -4.04
CA LEU A 225 -6.30 -1.80 -5.51
C LEU A 225 -6.81 -3.07 -6.17
N ALA A 226 -6.65 -4.25 -5.57
CA ALA A 226 -7.20 -5.51 -6.06
C ALA A 226 -8.74 -5.49 -6.13
N GLY A 227 -9.39 -4.66 -5.31
CA GLY A 227 -10.83 -4.35 -5.44
C GLY A 227 -11.78 -5.45 -4.98
N HIS A 228 -11.29 -6.43 -4.20
CA HIS A 228 -12.09 -7.53 -3.65
C HIS A 228 -11.98 -7.59 -2.12
N ASP A 229 -12.87 -8.37 -1.48
CA ASP A 229 -12.93 -8.50 -0.02
C ASP A 229 -12.17 -9.74 0.51
N ARG A 230 -11.51 -10.50 -0.38
CA ARG A 230 -10.72 -11.71 -0.03
C ARG A 230 -9.33 -11.31 0.48
N VAL A 231 -9.30 -10.53 1.55
CA VAL A 231 -8.10 -9.98 2.17
C VAL A 231 -8.03 -10.42 3.62
N ILE A 232 -6.89 -10.98 4.01
CA ILE A 232 -6.56 -11.31 5.41
C ILE A 232 -5.49 -10.35 5.88
N ALA A 233 -5.76 -9.65 6.99
CA ALA A 233 -4.92 -8.64 7.57
C ALA A 233 -4.63 -8.93 9.06
N PRO A 234 -3.51 -8.44 9.62
CA PRO A 234 -3.24 -8.60 11.03
C PRO A 234 -4.05 -7.61 11.87
N LYS A 235 -4.56 -8.03 13.03
CA LYS A 235 -5.10 -7.11 14.05
C LYS A 235 -3.99 -6.27 14.70
N LEU A 236 -2.77 -6.77 14.70
CA LEU A 236 -1.61 -6.07 15.25
C LEU A 236 -0.99 -5.19 14.17
N TRP A 237 -1.40 -3.91 14.10
CA TRP A 237 -0.80 -2.95 13.17
C TRP A 237 0.44 -2.27 13.75
N PHE A 238 0.33 -1.79 14.97
CA PHE A 238 1.44 -1.23 15.75
C PHE A 238 1.70 -2.04 17.01
N GLY A 239 2.91 -1.94 17.51
CA GLY A 239 3.29 -2.46 18.83
C GLY A 239 2.93 -1.49 19.96
N PRO A 240 3.38 -1.78 21.20
CA PRO A 240 3.00 -1.01 22.38
C PRO A 240 3.45 0.46 22.39
N ASP A 241 4.49 0.80 21.62
CA ASP A 241 4.98 2.17 21.48
C ASP A 241 4.38 2.90 20.26
N GLY A 242 3.44 2.27 19.55
CA GLY A 242 2.86 2.80 18.33
C GLY A 242 1.58 3.60 18.54
N GLU A 243 1.01 4.02 17.43
CA GLU A 243 -0.19 4.86 17.37
C GLU A 243 -1.48 4.02 17.45
N ASP A 244 -2.64 4.66 17.64
CA ASP A 244 -3.94 4.02 17.56
C ASP A 244 -4.31 3.69 16.08
N PRO A 245 -4.35 2.41 15.68
CA PRO A 245 -4.56 2.04 14.28
C PRO A 245 -6.05 1.91 13.90
N THR A 246 -6.98 2.33 14.73
CA THR A 246 -8.41 2.04 14.57
C THR A 246 -8.94 2.38 13.17
N ASP A 247 -8.49 3.46 12.58
CA ASP A 247 -9.04 3.98 11.33
C ASP A 247 -8.30 3.49 10.06
N ILE A 248 -7.25 2.67 10.20
CA ILE A 248 -6.58 2.02 9.06
C ILE A 248 -7.30 0.75 8.62
N TYR A 249 -8.09 0.16 9.51
CA TYR A 249 -8.83 -1.07 9.25
C TYR A 249 -10.02 -0.81 8.32
N ILE A 250 -10.23 -1.74 7.40
CA ILE A 250 -11.36 -1.74 6.46
C ILE A 250 -12.36 -2.81 6.89
N ASP A 251 -13.60 -2.45 7.13
CA ASP A 251 -14.63 -3.34 7.70
C ASP A 251 -14.88 -4.63 6.88
N ARG A 252 -14.64 -4.59 5.57
CA ARG A 252 -14.85 -5.72 4.66
C ARG A 252 -13.72 -6.75 4.63
N TRP A 253 -12.58 -6.49 5.31
CA TRP A 253 -11.44 -7.40 5.36
C TRP A 253 -11.51 -8.32 6.58
N GLU A 254 -10.91 -9.50 6.45
CA GLU A 254 -10.78 -10.43 7.57
C GLU A 254 -9.54 -10.11 8.40
N TYR A 255 -9.65 -10.16 9.73
CA TYR A 255 -8.56 -9.82 10.65
C TYR A 255 -8.21 -11.00 11.54
N LEU A 256 -6.91 -11.36 11.57
CA LEU A 256 -6.37 -12.40 12.43
C LEU A 256 -5.63 -11.82 13.64
N ASP A 257 -5.77 -12.49 14.76
CA ASP A 257 -4.89 -12.28 15.92
C ASP A 257 -3.47 -12.75 15.59
N VAL A 258 -2.47 -12.07 16.16
CA VAL A 258 -1.05 -12.30 15.86
C VAL A 258 -0.33 -12.68 17.15
#